data_f07ca420fa93079e9950336532fbd275
#
_entry.id   f07ca420fa93079e9950336532fbd275
#
_cell.length_a   1.000
_cell.length_b   1.000
_cell.length_c   1.000
_cell.angle_alpha   90.00
_cell.angle_beta   90.00
_cell.angle_gamma   90.00
#
_symmetry.space_group_name_H-M   'P 1'
#
loop_
_entity.id
_entity.type
_entity.pdbx_description
1 polymer ?
#
loop_
_entity_poly.entity_id
_entity_poly.type
_entity_poly.pdbx_seq_one_letter_code
_entity_poly.pdbx_strand_id
1 'polypeptide(L)'
;IGMSTQQVMINSGRNDVRKNITLKSDTKLDEVIVTGIYTRKAESFTGAATTISSKDLMRVGNQNVFQSLKNLDPTLYISDNFSMGSDPNTTPTMSMRGTSSFPTTETNSLKSNYQNQPNQPLFILDGFETTAETVMDMDMNRIESITILKDASAKALYGSKAANGVIVIETKRLAGNEQRITYNGSLSFEMPDLTSYNLCNALEKLEAERLDGVYRNANLDTQIKLNQLYNTRKQMALQGLDTYWLAKPLHTGIGHKHNLNIEVGDSQSLRAVLDFTYNQIAGVMKGSDRRNISG
;
A
#
# COMPACT_ATOMS: atom_id res chain seq x y z
N ILE A 1 -32.85 -21.24 -13.47
CA ILE A 1 -31.41 -21.32 -13.65
C ILE A 1 -31.04 -20.19 -14.61
N GLY A 2 -30.37 -19.14 -14.11
CA GLY A 2 -29.82 -18.04 -14.93
C GLY A 2 -30.79 -16.92 -15.32
N MET A 3 -31.88 -16.72 -14.59
CA MET A 3 -32.83 -15.62 -14.84
C MET A 3 -32.88 -14.72 -13.60
N SER A 4 -32.82 -13.40 -13.80
CA SER A 4 -32.98 -12.45 -12.69
C SER A 4 -34.39 -12.42 -12.15
N THR A 5 -34.50 -12.35 -10.82
CA THR A 5 -35.83 -12.24 -10.17
C THR A 5 -36.44 -10.89 -10.52
N GLN A 6 -37.63 -10.90 -11.11
CA GLN A 6 -38.40 -9.70 -11.43
C GLN A 6 -39.69 -9.67 -10.61
N GLN A 7 -39.95 -8.57 -9.94
CA GLN A 7 -41.21 -8.31 -9.29
C GLN A 7 -42.13 -7.52 -10.24
N VAL A 8 -43.27 -8.06 -10.55
CA VAL A 8 -44.25 -7.43 -11.43
C VAL A 8 -45.53 -7.18 -10.64
N MET A 9 -45.82 -5.91 -10.38
CA MET A 9 -47.10 -5.54 -9.79
C MET A 9 -48.23 -5.64 -10.85
N ILE A 10 -49.23 -6.40 -10.53
CA ILE A 10 -50.46 -6.53 -11.35
C ILE A 10 -51.61 -5.96 -10.53
N ASN A 11 -52.19 -4.85 -11.00
CA ASN A 11 -53.45 -4.35 -10.46
C ASN A 11 -54.60 -5.12 -11.13
N SER A 12 -55.25 -6.00 -10.38
CA SER A 12 -56.42 -6.68 -10.84
C SER A 12 -57.66 -5.78 -10.73
N GLY A 13 -57.97 -5.07 -11.80
CA GLY A 13 -59.27 -4.46 -12.00
C GLY A 13 -60.26 -5.49 -12.56
N ARG A 14 -61.54 -5.09 -12.79
CA ARG A 14 -62.62 -5.96 -13.26
C ARG A 14 -62.42 -6.59 -14.67
N ASN A 15 -61.29 -6.39 -15.33
CA ASN A 15 -60.99 -6.91 -16.68
C ASN A 15 -59.80 -7.86 -16.64
N ASP A 16 -59.82 -8.87 -17.52
CA ASP A 16 -58.72 -9.80 -17.74
C ASP A 16 -57.44 -9.03 -18.14
N VAL A 17 -56.40 -9.11 -17.31
CA VAL A 17 -55.13 -8.46 -17.56
C VAL A 17 -54.14 -9.49 -18.14
N ARG A 18 -53.79 -9.37 -19.41
CA ARG A 18 -52.71 -10.12 -20.03
C ARG A 18 -51.42 -9.26 -19.99
N LYS A 19 -50.42 -9.71 -19.27
CA LYS A 19 -49.11 -9.03 -19.20
C LYS A 19 -48.03 -9.98 -19.70
N ASN A 20 -47.35 -9.62 -20.78
CA ASN A 20 -46.19 -10.35 -21.27
C ASN A 20 -44.98 -9.98 -20.43
N ILE A 21 -44.40 -10.96 -19.79
CA ILE A 21 -43.19 -10.78 -18.97
C ILE A 21 -42.01 -11.35 -19.77
N THR A 22 -41.05 -10.48 -20.15
CA THR A 22 -39.82 -10.90 -20.76
C THR A 22 -38.80 -11.11 -19.63
N LEU A 23 -38.44 -12.35 -19.39
CA LEU A 23 -37.40 -12.70 -18.43
C LEU A 23 -36.05 -12.21 -18.98
N LYS A 24 -35.34 -11.45 -18.18
CA LYS A 24 -33.94 -11.11 -18.49
C LYS A 24 -33.04 -12.21 -17.94
N SER A 25 -32.16 -12.74 -18.77
CA SER A 25 -31.13 -13.66 -18.29
C SER A 25 -30.29 -12.95 -17.24
N ASP A 26 -30.02 -13.64 -16.15
CA ASP A 26 -29.04 -13.22 -15.17
C ASP A 26 -27.67 -13.53 -15.79
N THR A 27 -27.20 -12.64 -16.66
CA THR A 27 -25.82 -12.64 -17.12
C THR A 27 -24.99 -12.26 -15.91
N LYS A 28 -24.64 -13.23 -15.06
CA LYS A 28 -23.40 -13.13 -14.33
C LYS A 28 -22.35 -12.92 -15.41
N LEU A 29 -21.77 -11.74 -15.43
CA LEU A 29 -20.57 -11.49 -16.23
C LEU A 29 -19.60 -12.61 -15.84
N ASP A 30 -19.28 -13.49 -16.81
CA ASP A 30 -18.30 -14.54 -16.58
C ASP A 30 -17.05 -13.89 -16.03
N GLU A 31 -16.63 -14.32 -14.86
CA GLU A 31 -15.38 -13.82 -14.26
C GLU A 31 -14.25 -14.08 -15.23
N VAL A 32 -13.54 -13.03 -15.61
CA VAL A 32 -12.52 -13.08 -16.64
C VAL A 32 -11.15 -12.90 -15.98
N ILE A 33 -10.25 -13.83 -16.23
CA ILE A 33 -8.86 -13.71 -15.78
C ILE A 33 -8.04 -13.06 -16.90
N VAL A 34 -7.45 -11.94 -16.57
CA VAL A 34 -6.54 -11.23 -17.44
C VAL A 34 -5.12 -11.66 -17.13
N THR A 35 -4.45 -12.20 -18.14
CA THR A 35 -3.08 -12.68 -18.01
C THR A 35 -2.05 -11.69 -18.53
N GLY A 36 -2.46 -10.46 -18.91
CA GLY A 36 -1.59 -9.44 -19.50
C GLY A 36 -1.27 -9.65 -20.98
N ILE A 37 -1.35 -10.89 -21.49
CA ILE A 37 -1.13 -11.22 -22.91
C ILE A 37 -2.47 -11.51 -23.58
N TYR A 38 -3.37 -12.16 -22.88
CA TYR A 38 -4.72 -12.48 -23.36
C TYR A 38 -5.69 -12.58 -22.18
N THR A 39 -6.97 -12.46 -22.51
CA THR A 39 -8.06 -12.56 -21.56
C THR A 39 -8.71 -13.93 -21.69
N ARG A 40 -8.88 -14.65 -20.59
CA ARG A 40 -9.57 -15.96 -20.56
C ARG A 40 -10.72 -15.95 -19.57
N LYS A 41 -11.75 -16.75 -19.83
CA LYS A 41 -12.77 -17.04 -18.83
C LYS A 41 -12.14 -17.75 -17.64
N ALA A 42 -12.53 -17.37 -16.42
CA ALA A 42 -11.99 -17.96 -15.18
C ALA A 42 -12.10 -19.49 -15.17
N GLU A 43 -13.22 -20.03 -15.70
CA GLU A 43 -13.45 -21.47 -15.83
C GLU A 43 -12.45 -22.19 -16.75
N SER A 44 -11.85 -21.48 -17.71
CA SER A 44 -10.86 -22.06 -18.66
C SER A 44 -9.42 -21.89 -18.21
N PHE A 45 -9.18 -21.24 -17.06
CA PHE A 45 -7.86 -21.05 -16.51
C PHE A 45 -7.59 -22.12 -15.45
N THR A 46 -6.63 -23.01 -15.71
CA THR A 46 -6.29 -24.14 -14.84
C THR A 46 -5.33 -23.80 -13.70
N GLY A 47 -4.86 -22.55 -13.64
CA GLY A 47 -3.94 -22.06 -12.61
C GLY A 47 -4.63 -21.36 -11.45
N ALA A 48 -3.94 -21.24 -10.31
CA ALA A 48 -4.41 -20.40 -9.20
C ALA A 48 -4.18 -18.93 -9.55
N ALA A 49 -5.27 -18.22 -9.81
CA ALA A 49 -5.29 -16.78 -10.04
C ALA A 49 -6.28 -16.11 -9.10
N THR A 50 -5.94 -14.93 -8.62
CA THR A 50 -6.84 -14.07 -7.86
C THR A 50 -6.98 -12.75 -8.60
N THR A 51 -8.20 -12.39 -9.00
CA THR A 51 -8.48 -11.10 -9.63
C THR A 51 -9.13 -10.17 -8.61
N ILE A 52 -8.57 -8.99 -8.46
CA ILE A 52 -9.02 -7.94 -7.54
C ILE A 52 -9.51 -6.78 -8.38
N SER A 53 -10.77 -6.39 -8.20
CA SER A 53 -11.36 -5.29 -8.94
C SER A 53 -10.95 -3.92 -8.38
N SER A 54 -11.05 -2.87 -9.20
CA SER A 54 -10.88 -1.47 -8.77
C SER A 54 -11.73 -1.12 -7.55
N LYS A 55 -12.96 -1.64 -7.49
CA LYS A 55 -13.88 -1.39 -6.35
C LYS A 55 -13.35 -1.97 -5.05
N ASP A 56 -12.80 -3.18 -5.09
CA ASP A 56 -12.27 -3.85 -3.90
C ASP A 56 -10.98 -3.17 -3.42
N LEU A 57 -10.11 -2.77 -4.34
CA LEU A 57 -8.91 -1.97 -4.04
C LEU A 57 -9.26 -0.67 -3.31
N MET A 58 -10.24 0.08 -3.83
CA MET A 58 -10.67 1.36 -3.26
C MET A 58 -11.32 1.24 -1.88
N ARG A 59 -11.97 0.10 -1.57
CA ARG A 59 -12.59 -0.15 -0.27
C ARG A 59 -11.59 -0.30 0.86
N VAL A 60 -10.37 -0.74 0.55
CA VAL A 60 -9.32 -1.01 1.54
C VAL A 60 -8.42 0.22 1.77
N GLY A 61 -8.30 1.09 0.78
CA GLY A 61 -7.53 2.32 0.85
C GLY A 61 -7.08 2.78 -0.53
N ASN A 62 -6.67 4.04 -0.64
CA ASN A 62 -6.29 4.63 -1.93
C ASN A 62 -4.87 5.20 -1.97
N GLN A 63 -4.07 4.98 -0.94
CA GLN A 63 -2.75 5.58 -0.83
C GLN A 63 -1.64 4.75 -1.47
N ASN A 64 -1.69 3.42 -1.27
CA ASN A 64 -0.64 2.52 -1.72
C ASN A 64 -1.21 1.19 -2.21
N VAL A 65 -0.94 0.85 -3.46
CA VAL A 65 -1.39 -0.40 -4.10
C VAL A 65 -0.96 -1.62 -3.29
N PHE A 66 0.28 -1.64 -2.78
CA PHE A 66 0.81 -2.80 -2.06
C PHE A 66 0.14 -3.02 -0.71
N GLN A 67 -0.19 -1.94 0.01
CA GLN A 67 -0.93 -2.05 1.27
C GLN A 67 -2.34 -2.60 1.04
N SER A 68 -3.00 -2.17 -0.02
CA SER A 68 -4.31 -2.70 -0.40
C SER A 68 -4.23 -4.17 -0.80
N LEU A 69 -3.20 -4.56 -1.57
CA LEU A 69 -2.98 -5.95 -1.95
C LEU A 69 -2.70 -6.86 -0.75
N LYS A 70 -1.90 -6.41 0.22
CA LYS A 70 -1.62 -7.15 1.46
C LYS A 70 -2.89 -7.52 2.22
N ASN A 71 -3.87 -6.60 2.24
CA ASN A 71 -5.12 -6.80 2.96
C ASN A 71 -6.13 -7.67 2.17
N LEU A 72 -6.04 -7.69 0.84
CA LEU A 72 -6.97 -8.41 -0.02
C LEU A 72 -6.51 -9.82 -0.37
N ASP A 73 -5.21 -10.05 -0.48
CA ASP A 73 -4.66 -11.36 -0.79
C ASP A 73 -3.60 -11.80 0.25
N PRO A 74 -3.97 -12.68 1.18
CA PRO A 74 -3.07 -13.16 2.23
C PRO A 74 -1.92 -14.02 1.72
N THR A 75 -1.95 -14.46 0.46
CA THR A 75 -0.85 -15.24 -0.14
C THR A 75 0.30 -14.36 -0.61
N LEU A 76 0.06 -13.05 -0.75
CA LEU A 76 1.07 -12.06 -1.02
C LEU A 76 1.63 -11.55 0.32
N TYR A 77 2.78 -12.06 0.69
CA TYR A 77 3.48 -11.57 1.87
C TYR A 77 4.22 -10.29 1.54
N ILE A 78 3.84 -9.21 2.17
CA ILE A 78 4.49 -7.91 2.10
C ILE A 78 5.05 -7.61 3.49
N SER A 79 6.37 -7.60 3.61
CA SER A 79 7.05 -7.33 4.87
C SER A 79 6.96 -5.84 5.20
N ASP A 80 6.51 -5.54 6.41
CA ASP A 80 6.67 -4.20 6.95
C ASP A 80 8.14 -4.02 7.36
N ASN A 81 8.78 -3.00 6.83
CA ASN A 81 10.16 -2.72 7.16
C ASN A 81 10.26 -1.92 8.46
N PHE A 82 10.14 -2.62 9.59
CA PHE A 82 10.22 -2.00 10.91
C PHE A 82 11.59 -1.37 11.21
N SER A 83 12.64 -1.78 10.52
CA SER A 83 13.99 -1.22 10.74
C SER A 83 14.17 0.18 10.16
N MET A 84 13.38 0.52 9.14
CA MET A 84 13.43 1.83 8.46
C MET A 84 12.30 2.77 8.90
N GLY A 85 11.42 2.33 9.79
CA GLY A 85 10.27 3.11 10.25
C GLY A 85 9.30 3.44 9.12
N SER A 86 8.82 4.68 9.08
CA SER A 86 7.92 5.20 8.05
C SER A 86 8.68 5.91 6.92
N ASP A 87 9.87 5.45 6.55
CA ASP A 87 10.63 6.04 5.43
C ASP A 87 9.89 5.79 4.11
N PRO A 88 9.37 6.84 3.45
CA PRO A 88 8.63 6.71 2.20
C PRO A 88 9.51 6.28 1.01
N ASN A 89 10.85 6.28 1.16
CA ASN A 89 11.78 5.84 0.13
C ASN A 89 12.01 4.33 0.15
N THR A 90 11.54 3.65 1.19
CA THR A 90 11.73 2.20 1.32
C THR A 90 10.61 1.45 0.62
N THR A 91 10.96 0.61 -0.37
CA THR A 91 9.99 -0.35 -0.92
C THR A 91 9.87 -1.55 0.00
N PRO A 92 8.64 -2.00 0.24
CA PRO A 92 8.42 -3.22 1.01
C PRO A 92 8.99 -4.44 0.28
N THR A 93 9.58 -5.36 1.03
CA THR A 93 9.98 -6.66 0.50
C THR A 93 8.72 -7.50 0.27
N MET A 94 8.59 -8.05 -0.94
CA MET A 94 7.43 -8.83 -1.34
C MET A 94 7.81 -10.25 -1.70
N SER A 95 6.99 -11.22 -1.28
CA SER A 95 7.12 -12.62 -1.72
C SER A 95 5.73 -13.26 -1.82
N MET A 96 5.55 -14.20 -2.78
CA MET A 96 4.26 -14.87 -2.98
C MET A 96 4.22 -16.31 -2.47
N ARG A 97 5.32 -16.98 -2.30
CA ARG A 97 5.39 -18.41 -1.94
C ARG A 97 6.50 -18.74 -0.94
N GLY A 98 6.80 -17.79 -0.05
CA GLY A 98 7.96 -17.89 0.81
C GLY A 98 9.25 -17.50 0.06
N THR A 99 10.35 -17.58 0.75
CA THR A 99 11.65 -17.22 0.21
C THR A 99 12.28 -18.46 -0.43
N SER A 100 12.37 -18.50 -1.76
CA SER A 100 13.06 -19.56 -2.50
C SER A 100 14.58 -19.36 -2.58
N SER A 101 15.04 -18.16 -2.21
CA SER A 101 16.45 -17.77 -2.23
C SER A 101 16.87 -17.23 -0.87
N PHE A 102 18.09 -17.48 -0.48
CA PHE A 102 18.67 -16.86 0.72
C PHE A 102 18.66 -15.35 0.54
N PRO A 103 18.23 -14.57 1.55
CA PRO A 103 18.38 -13.13 1.50
C PRO A 103 19.86 -12.81 1.42
N THR A 104 20.30 -12.19 0.34
CA THR A 104 21.65 -11.66 0.25
C THR A 104 21.75 -10.51 1.23
N THR A 105 22.57 -10.67 2.25
CA THR A 105 22.80 -9.73 3.37
C THR A 105 23.62 -8.50 2.93
N GLU A 106 23.53 -8.08 1.70
CA GLU A 106 24.19 -6.85 1.25
C GLU A 106 23.28 -5.65 1.50
N THR A 107 23.20 -5.27 2.80
CA THR A 107 22.44 -4.14 3.32
C THR A 107 23.02 -2.76 2.98
N ASN A 108 23.99 -2.63 2.09
CA ASN A 108 24.77 -1.41 1.94
C ASN A 108 24.55 -0.63 0.65
N SER A 109 23.50 -0.86 -0.11
CA SER A 109 23.25 -0.08 -1.32
C SER A 109 21.83 0.50 -1.31
N LEU A 110 21.68 1.65 -0.69
CA LEU A 110 20.43 2.42 -0.59
C LEU A 110 19.86 2.88 -1.96
N LYS A 111 20.51 2.58 -3.07
CA LYS A 111 20.08 3.04 -4.41
C LYS A 111 19.91 1.95 -5.47
N SER A 112 20.22 0.70 -5.21
CA SER A 112 20.19 -0.36 -6.24
C SER A 112 19.29 -1.56 -5.90
N ASN A 113 18.56 -1.52 -4.81
CA ASN A 113 17.90 -2.72 -4.26
C ASN A 113 16.60 -3.13 -4.94
N TYR A 114 16.05 -2.32 -5.84
CA TYR A 114 14.76 -2.60 -6.46
C TYR A 114 14.82 -3.69 -7.54
N GLN A 115 15.95 -3.84 -8.21
CA GLN A 115 16.09 -4.80 -9.30
C GLN A 115 16.63 -6.17 -8.86
N ASN A 116 17.13 -6.29 -7.62
CA ASN A 116 17.86 -7.48 -7.16
C ASN A 116 17.19 -8.23 -6.00
N GLN A 117 15.89 -8.10 -5.80
CA GLN A 117 15.18 -8.94 -4.84
C GLN A 117 14.80 -10.28 -5.50
N PRO A 118 15.53 -11.38 -5.23
CA PRO A 118 15.35 -12.64 -5.96
C PRO A 118 13.97 -13.29 -5.74
N ASN A 119 13.25 -12.86 -4.72
CA ASN A 119 11.93 -13.40 -4.37
C ASN A 119 10.77 -12.50 -4.80
N GLN A 120 11.04 -11.37 -5.46
CA GLN A 120 10.02 -10.43 -5.89
C GLN A 120 9.20 -11.00 -7.06
N PRO A 121 7.86 -10.83 -7.06
CA PRO A 121 7.04 -11.16 -8.21
C PRO A 121 7.34 -10.26 -9.40
N LEU A 122 7.07 -10.76 -10.60
CA LEU A 122 7.13 -9.97 -11.82
C LEU A 122 5.91 -9.06 -11.92
N PHE A 123 6.11 -7.78 -12.23
CA PHE A 123 5.03 -6.83 -12.46
C PHE A 123 4.81 -6.59 -13.95
N ILE A 124 3.56 -6.69 -14.37
CA ILE A 124 3.11 -6.42 -15.75
C ILE A 124 2.05 -5.33 -15.69
N LEU A 125 2.28 -4.24 -16.38
CA LEU A 125 1.35 -3.11 -16.53
C LEU A 125 0.89 -3.01 -17.99
N ASP A 126 -0.41 -3.20 -18.24
CA ASP A 126 -1.01 -3.17 -19.58
C ASP A 126 -0.24 -4.03 -20.60
N GLY A 127 0.30 -5.18 -20.16
CA GLY A 127 1.04 -6.13 -21.01
C GLY A 127 2.56 -5.91 -21.07
N PHE A 128 3.08 -4.85 -20.44
CA PHE A 128 4.51 -4.55 -20.43
C PHE A 128 5.11 -4.78 -19.03
N GLU A 129 6.34 -5.29 -19.01
CA GLU A 129 7.09 -5.45 -17.76
C GLU A 129 7.38 -4.08 -17.14
N THR A 130 7.14 -3.96 -15.84
CA THR A 130 7.35 -2.73 -15.08
C THR A 130 8.01 -3.02 -13.73
N THR A 131 8.43 -1.98 -13.03
CA THR A 131 9.06 -2.09 -11.70
C THR A 131 8.06 -1.94 -10.57
N ALA A 132 8.37 -2.50 -9.40
CA ALA A 132 7.57 -2.30 -8.19
C ALA A 132 7.44 -0.82 -7.82
N GLU A 133 8.48 -0.03 -8.07
CA GLU A 133 8.48 1.41 -7.80
C GLU A 133 7.45 2.14 -8.66
N THR A 134 7.39 1.84 -9.96
CA THR A 134 6.37 2.39 -10.87
C THR A 134 4.96 2.06 -10.38
N VAL A 135 4.74 0.83 -9.93
CA VAL A 135 3.45 0.40 -9.38
C VAL A 135 3.12 1.12 -8.07
N MET A 136 4.12 1.33 -7.22
CA MET A 136 3.94 2.05 -5.95
C MET A 136 3.54 3.51 -6.16
N ASP A 137 4.10 4.15 -7.16
CA ASP A 137 3.85 5.56 -7.48
C ASP A 137 2.58 5.78 -8.33
N MET A 138 2.06 4.70 -8.92
CA MET A 138 0.85 4.76 -9.75
C MET A 138 -0.37 5.24 -8.96
N ASP A 139 -1.25 5.99 -9.62
CA ASP A 139 -2.56 6.33 -9.06
C ASP A 139 -3.51 5.11 -9.12
N MET A 140 -3.99 4.68 -7.96
CA MET A 140 -4.92 3.55 -7.84
C MET A 140 -6.24 3.78 -8.58
N ASN A 141 -6.66 5.03 -8.77
CA ASN A 141 -7.87 5.37 -9.52
C ASN A 141 -7.78 4.97 -11.00
N ARG A 142 -6.56 4.82 -11.54
CA ARG A 142 -6.32 4.36 -12.92
C ARG A 142 -6.48 2.86 -13.08
N ILE A 143 -6.35 2.11 -12.00
CA ILE A 143 -6.38 0.64 -12.04
C ILE A 143 -7.81 0.17 -12.28
N GLU A 144 -8.01 -0.69 -13.26
CA GLU A 144 -9.26 -1.42 -13.51
C GLU A 144 -9.29 -2.72 -12.71
N SER A 145 -8.21 -3.50 -12.83
CA SER A 145 -8.07 -4.78 -12.13
C SER A 145 -6.61 -5.12 -11.86
N ILE A 146 -6.39 -5.92 -10.82
CA ILE A 146 -5.11 -6.55 -10.54
C ILE A 146 -5.33 -8.06 -10.51
N THR A 147 -4.60 -8.79 -11.35
CA THR A 147 -4.62 -10.26 -11.36
C THR A 147 -3.29 -10.80 -10.83
N ILE A 148 -3.37 -11.62 -9.79
CA ILE A 148 -2.22 -12.27 -9.17
C ILE A 148 -2.16 -13.71 -9.67
N LEU A 149 -1.14 -14.03 -10.45
CA LEU A 149 -0.88 -15.37 -10.98
C LEU A 149 0.14 -16.09 -10.11
N LYS A 150 -0.31 -17.13 -9.41
CA LYS A 150 0.48 -17.78 -8.35
C LYS A 150 1.20 -19.06 -8.78
N ASP A 151 0.81 -19.66 -9.91
CA ASP A 151 1.19 -21.02 -10.29
C ASP A 151 2.15 -21.14 -11.46
N ALA A 152 2.42 -22.39 -11.82
CA ALA A 152 3.21 -22.75 -12.99
C ALA A 152 2.65 -22.19 -14.31
N SER A 153 1.35 -21.84 -14.35
CA SER A 153 0.74 -21.11 -15.47
C SER A 153 1.39 -19.77 -15.75
N ALA A 154 1.80 -19.04 -14.69
CA ALA A 154 2.55 -17.79 -14.82
C ALA A 154 3.93 -18.03 -15.48
N LYS A 155 4.62 -19.13 -15.09
CA LYS A 155 5.91 -19.51 -15.72
C LYS A 155 5.76 -19.87 -17.18
N ALA A 156 4.66 -20.49 -17.57
CA ALA A 156 4.39 -20.84 -18.95
C ALA A 156 4.21 -19.61 -19.85
N LEU A 157 3.69 -18.51 -19.28
CA LEU A 157 3.45 -17.26 -20.02
C LEU A 157 4.67 -16.34 -20.03
N TYR A 158 5.37 -16.23 -18.92
CA TYR A 158 6.40 -15.21 -18.69
C TYR A 158 7.81 -15.81 -18.47
N GLY A 159 7.94 -17.13 -18.57
CA GLY A 159 9.22 -17.84 -18.44
C GLY A 159 9.80 -17.80 -17.03
N SER A 160 11.12 -17.83 -16.94
CA SER A 160 11.85 -17.91 -15.66
C SER A 160 11.66 -16.69 -14.76
N LYS A 161 11.40 -15.50 -15.33
CA LYS A 161 11.13 -14.27 -14.57
C LYS A 161 9.89 -14.39 -13.67
N ALA A 162 8.93 -15.24 -14.05
CA ALA A 162 7.71 -15.50 -13.29
C ALA A 162 7.89 -16.57 -12.20
N ALA A 163 9.12 -16.93 -11.84
CA ALA A 163 9.40 -17.98 -10.85
C ALA A 163 8.71 -17.73 -9.52
N ASN A 164 8.60 -16.47 -9.12
CA ASN A 164 8.01 -16.02 -7.86
C ASN A 164 6.57 -15.52 -8.01
N GLY A 165 5.93 -15.80 -9.17
CA GLY A 165 4.59 -15.34 -9.52
C GLY A 165 4.60 -14.05 -10.34
N VAL A 166 3.41 -13.67 -10.80
CA VAL A 166 3.21 -12.46 -11.62
C VAL A 166 2.05 -11.65 -11.08
N ILE A 167 2.22 -10.35 -11.01
CA ILE A 167 1.16 -9.38 -10.70
C ILE A 167 0.87 -8.62 -11.97
N VAL A 168 -0.30 -8.86 -12.57
CA VAL A 168 -0.76 -8.20 -13.79
C VAL A 168 -1.69 -7.07 -13.38
N ILE A 169 -1.40 -5.86 -13.85
CA ILE A 169 -2.16 -4.65 -13.57
C ILE A 169 -2.73 -4.15 -14.89
N GLU A 170 -4.03 -3.95 -14.92
CA GLU A 170 -4.72 -3.33 -16.05
C GLU A 170 -5.24 -1.96 -15.68
N THR A 171 -5.03 -1.01 -16.57
CA THR A 171 -5.58 0.34 -16.41
C THR A 171 -6.94 0.45 -17.05
N LYS A 172 -7.78 1.34 -16.51
CA LYS A 172 -9.09 1.67 -17.05
C LYS A 172 -8.96 2.16 -18.49
N ARG A 173 -9.84 1.68 -19.37
CA ARG A 173 -9.90 2.06 -20.77
C ARG A 173 -11.19 2.82 -21.07
N LEU A 174 -11.14 3.69 -22.08
CA LEU A 174 -12.34 4.32 -22.62
C LEU A 174 -13.23 3.27 -23.31
N ALA A 175 -14.53 3.40 -23.12
CA ALA A 175 -15.51 2.48 -23.70
C ALA A 175 -15.86 2.82 -25.17
N GLY A 176 -15.55 4.02 -25.64
CA GLY A 176 -15.89 4.49 -26.99
C GLY A 176 -14.99 5.63 -27.45
N ASN A 177 -15.34 6.29 -28.56
CA ASN A 177 -14.62 7.45 -29.07
C ASN A 177 -14.92 8.69 -28.20
N GLU A 178 -14.26 8.77 -27.07
CA GLU A 178 -14.47 9.78 -26.04
C GLU A 178 -13.14 10.45 -25.65
N GLN A 179 -13.26 11.61 -25.03
CA GLN A 179 -12.16 12.29 -24.36
C GLN A 179 -12.45 12.27 -22.86
N ARG A 180 -11.48 11.82 -22.08
CA ARG A 180 -11.60 11.81 -20.62
C ARG A 180 -10.42 12.54 -20.02
N ILE A 181 -10.74 13.57 -19.24
CA ILE A 181 -9.77 14.28 -18.40
C ILE A 181 -10.12 13.97 -16.95
N THR A 182 -9.17 13.39 -16.24
CA THR A 182 -9.35 13.02 -14.84
C THR A 182 -8.25 13.66 -14.01
N TYR A 183 -8.65 14.36 -12.96
CA TYR A 183 -7.75 14.87 -11.95
C TYR A 183 -8.04 14.21 -10.61
N ASN A 184 -7.00 13.64 -10.00
CA ASN A 184 -7.06 13.04 -8.68
C ASN A 184 -6.08 13.78 -7.75
N GLY A 185 -6.59 14.28 -6.62
CA GLY A 185 -5.78 14.87 -5.57
C GLY A 185 -5.96 14.11 -4.27
N SER A 186 -4.87 13.80 -3.57
CA SER A 186 -4.92 13.21 -2.23
C SER A 186 -3.99 13.95 -1.28
N LEU A 187 -4.42 14.02 -0.01
CA LEU A 187 -3.66 14.57 1.10
C LEU A 187 -3.57 13.50 2.18
N SER A 188 -2.37 13.22 2.67
CA SER A 188 -2.12 12.25 3.71
C SER A 188 -1.41 12.87 4.91
N PHE A 189 -1.75 12.37 6.09
CA PHE A 189 -1.13 12.77 7.34
C PHE A 189 -0.68 11.50 8.07
N GLU A 190 0.59 11.45 8.45
CA GLU A 190 1.15 10.39 9.28
C GLU A 190 1.62 10.98 10.60
N MET A 191 1.12 10.44 11.70
CA MET A 191 1.51 10.87 13.04
C MET A 191 2.11 9.70 13.80
N PRO A 192 3.28 9.88 14.46
CA PRO A 192 3.86 8.83 15.27
C PRO A 192 3.04 8.65 16.55
N ASP A 193 2.63 7.43 16.83
CA ASP A 193 2.04 7.07 18.11
C ASP A 193 3.14 6.61 19.09
N LEU A 194 3.51 7.49 20.01
CA LEU A 194 4.52 7.23 21.04
C LEU A 194 3.90 6.84 22.40
N THR A 195 2.58 6.77 22.50
CA THR A 195 1.88 6.52 23.76
C THR A 195 2.12 5.12 24.30
N SER A 196 2.35 4.15 23.39
CA SER A 196 2.60 2.74 23.76
C SER A 196 3.92 2.50 24.48
N TYR A 197 4.87 3.43 24.39
CA TYR A 197 6.19 3.25 25.03
C TYR A 197 6.16 3.47 26.55
N ASN A 198 5.17 4.20 27.06
CA ASN A 198 4.97 4.45 28.50
C ASN A 198 6.26 4.78 29.25
N LEU A 199 7.03 5.75 28.73
CA LEU A 199 8.30 6.17 29.32
C LEU A 199 8.08 7.13 30.48
N CYS A 200 8.95 7.02 31.48
CA CYS A 200 8.99 7.95 32.63
C CYS A 200 9.27 9.39 32.14
N ASN A 201 8.59 10.34 32.75
CA ASN A 201 8.96 11.75 32.66
C ASN A 201 10.23 12.04 33.49
N ALA A 202 10.76 13.26 33.42
CA ALA A 202 12.01 13.62 34.08
C ALA A 202 11.98 13.45 35.62
N LEU A 203 10.84 13.76 36.25
CA LEU A 203 10.68 13.59 37.70
C LEU A 203 10.55 12.12 38.11
N GLU A 204 9.78 11.33 37.36
CA GLU A 204 9.62 9.89 37.60
C GLU A 204 10.97 9.17 37.40
N LYS A 205 11.73 9.53 36.38
CA LYS A 205 13.06 8.99 36.16
C LYS A 205 14.00 9.30 37.32
N LEU A 206 14.03 10.54 37.79
CA LEU A 206 14.86 10.93 38.94
C LEU A 206 14.48 10.16 40.21
N GLU A 207 13.20 9.93 40.43
CA GLU A 207 12.73 9.15 41.55
C GLU A 207 13.11 7.67 41.43
N ALA A 208 13.00 7.10 40.24
CA ALA A 208 13.45 5.73 39.97
C ALA A 208 14.97 5.60 40.20
N GLU A 209 15.78 6.52 39.70
CA GLU A 209 17.23 6.56 39.93
C GLU A 209 17.58 6.71 41.40
N ARG A 210 16.78 7.50 42.17
CA ARG A 210 16.96 7.64 43.62
C ARG A 210 16.67 6.35 44.36
N LEU A 211 15.61 5.65 44.02
CA LEU A 211 15.22 4.39 44.62
C LEU A 211 16.21 3.27 44.32
N ASP A 212 16.74 3.24 43.08
CA ASP A 212 17.78 2.30 42.67
C ASP A 212 19.17 2.57 43.28
N GLY A 213 19.32 3.70 44.00
CA GLY A 213 20.55 4.01 44.73
C GLY A 213 21.62 4.69 43.90
N VAL A 214 21.31 5.18 42.65
CA VAL A 214 22.24 5.89 41.78
C VAL A 214 22.91 7.08 42.50
N TYR A 215 22.18 7.72 43.42
CA TYR A 215 22.66 8.88 44.18
C TYR A 215 23.17 8.50 45.59
N ARG A 216 23.60 7.26 45.79
CA ARG A 216 24.16 6.78 47.07
C ARG A 216 25.62 6.35 46.93
N ASN A 217 26.47 6.78 47.86
CA ASN A 217 27.84 6.36 47.93
C ASN A 217 28.33 6.33 49.38
N ALA A 218 29.21 5.38 49.70
CA ALA A 218 29.81 5.24 51.03
C ALA A 218 30.86 6.35 51.34
N ASN A 219 31.47 6.91 50.31
CA ASN A 219 32.40 8.02 50.47
C ASN A 219 31.65 9.34 50.67
N LEU A 220 31.92 10.07 51.75
CA LEU A 220 31.18 11.28 52.14
C LEU A 220 31.31 12.39 51.08
N ASP A 221 32.51 12.63 50.52
CA ASP A 221 32.71 13.68 49.51
C ASP A 221 31.94 13.39 48.22
N THR A 222 31.91 12.13 47.83
CA THR A 222 31.14 11.67 46.66
C THR A 222 29.65 11.79 46.94
N GLN A 223 29.20 11.43 48.15
CA GLN A 223 27.79 11.54 48.53
C GLN A 223 27.28 12.98 48.48
N ILE A 224 28.10 13.95 48.96
CA ILE A 224 27.73 15.38 48.87
C ILE A 224 27.54 15.81 47.44
N LYS A 225 28.46 15.43 46.54
CA LYS A 225 28.36 15.73 45.08
C LYS A 225 27.12 15.11 44.45
N LEU A 226 26.82 13.86 44.77
CA LEU A 226 25.62 13.17 44.28
C LEU A 226 24.33 13.83 44.74
N ASN A 227 24.28 14.26 46.03
CA ASN A 227 23.14 15.00 46.55
C ASN A 227 22.93 16.35 45.84
N GLN A 228 24.03 17.08 45.58
CA GLN A 228 23.98 18.31 44.83
C GLN A 228 23.47 18.06 43.39
N LEU A 229 23.99 17.04 42.74
CA LEU A 229 23.56 16.64 41.39
C LEU A 229 22.08 16.30 41.33
N TYR A 230 21.58 15.47 42.26
CA TYR A 230 20.16 15.14 42.39
C TYR A 230 19.29 16.38 42.57
N ASN A 231 19.65 17.27 43.46
CA ASN A 231 18.90 18.49 43.74
C ASN A 231 18.89 19.43 42.52
N THR A 232 20.01 19.57 41.83
CA THR A 232 20.08 20.37 40.60
C THR A 232 19.18 19.81 39.52
N ARG A 233 19.25 18.50 39.27
CA ARG A 233 18.40 17.83 38.26
C ARG A 233 16.93 17.95 38.64
N LYS A 234 16.59 17.80 39.92
CA LYS A 234 15.20 17.94 40.42
C LYS A 234 14.67 19.35 40.18
N GLN A 235 15.46 20.38 40.48
CA GLN A 235 15.07 21.77 40.22
C GLN A 235 14.86 22.02 38.72
N MET A 236 15.75 21.52 37.86
CA MET A 236 15.60 21.64 36.41
C MET A 236 14.29 20.97 35.91
N ALA A 237 14.00 19.78 36.40
CA ALA A 237 12.78 19.06 36.06
C ALA A 237 11.52 19.80 36.53
N LEU A 238 11.55 20.38 37.76
CA LEU A 238 10.45 21.22 38.30
C LEU A 238 10.27 22.52 37.53
N GLN A 239 11.33 23.03 36.87
CA GLN A 239 11.27 24.19 35.98
C GLN A 239 10.74 23.84 34.59
N GLY A 240 10.36 22.57 34.36
CA GLY A 240 9.78 22.13 33.09
C GLY A 240 10.82 21.56 32.09
N LEU A 241 12.04 21.27 32.54
CA LEU A 241 13.00 20.53 31.72
C LEU A 241 12.60 19.06 31.65
N ASP A 242 11.76 18.74 30.70
CA ASP A 242 11.31 17.37 30.40
C ASP A 242 11.42 17.13 28.89
N THR A 243 12.50 16.47 28.49
CA THR A 243 12.77 16.23 27.08
C THR A 243 12.40 14.80 26.70
N TYR A 244 11.32 14.66 25.96
CA TYR A 244 10.92 13.39 25.38
C TYR A 244 11.77 13.10 24.12
N TRP A 245 12.88 12.40 24.31
CA TRP A 245 13.88 12.18 23.26
C TRP A 245 13.37 11.39 22.08
N LEU A 246 12.40 10.46 22.26
CA LEU A 246 11.81 9.73 21.15
C LEU A 246 11.05 10.63 20.18
N ALA A 247 10.48 11.73 20.66
CA ALA A 247 9.76 12.66 19.81
C ALA A 247 10.69 13.61 19.03
N LYS A 248 11.93 13.80 19.47
CA LYS A 248 12.85 14.79 18.87
C LYS A 248 13.19 14.53 17.40
N PRO A 249 13.46 13.28 16.96
CA PRO A 249 13.70 13.01 15.54
C PRO A 249 12.44 12.93 14.70
N LEU A 250 11.25 13.03 15.31
CA LEU A 250 9.98 12.82 14.66
C LEU A 250 9.21 14.13 14.47
N HIS A 251 8.29 14.11 13.52
CA HIS A 251 7.28 15.15 13.29
C HIS A 251 6.07 14.51 12.60
N THR A 252 4.99 15.26 12.47
CA THR A 252 3.85 14.83 11.64
C THR A 252 4.27 14.89 10.18
N GLY A 253 4.24 13.75 9.50
CA GLY A 253 4.45 13.64 8.07
C GLY A 253 3.22 14.15 7.31
N ILE A 254 3.42 14.95 6.27
CA ILE A 254 2.37 15.44 5.39
C ILE A 254 2.71 15.06 3.97
N GLY A 255 1.82 14.32 3.33
CA GLY A 255 1.96 13.94 1.94
C GLY A 255 0.86 14.54 1.09
N HIS A 256 1.18 14.88 -0.15
CA HIS A 256 0.19 15.24 -1.16
C HIS A 256 0.56 14.63 -2.51
N LYS A 257 -0.46 14.14 -3.21
CA LYS A 257 -0.32 13.54 -4.53
C LYS A 257 -1.33 14.19 -5.47
N HIS A 258 -0.86 14.54 -6.65
CA HIS A 258 -1.67 15.09 -7.73
C HIS A 258 -1.44 14.25 -8.98
N ASN A 259 -2.49 13.76 -9.57
CA ASN A 259 -2.45 13.04 -10.84
C ASN A 259 -3.41 13.70 -11.83
N LEU A 260 -2.90 14.01 -13.01
CA LEU A 260 -3.67 14.47 -14.15
C LEU A 260 -3.55 13.45 -15.25
N ASN A 261 -4.67 12.86 -15.65
CA ASN A 261 -4.74 11.90 -16.73
C ASN A 261 -5.63 12.45 -17.84
N ILE A 262 -5.11 12.48 -19.06
CA ILE A 262 -5.82 12.88 -20.27
C ILE A 262 -5.80 11.69 -21.22
N GLU A 263 -6.97 11.19 -21.56
CA GLU A 263 -7.15 10.04 -22.43
C GLU A 263 -8.05 10.41 -23.59
N VAL A 264 -7.60 10.11 -24.80
CA VAL A 264 -8.29 10.42 -26.05
C VAL A 264 -8.22 9.22 -26.96
N GLY A 265 -9.31 8.91 -27.62
CA GLY A 265 -9.34 7.90 -28.66
C GLY A 265 -10.44 6.87 -28.51
N ASP A 266 -10.29 5.78 -29.22
CA ASP A 266 -11.22 4.66 -29.27
C ASP A 266 -10.53 3.39 -28.80
N SER A 267 -11.27 2.53 -28.11
CA SER A 267 -10.79 1.24 -27.61
C SER A 267 -10.33 0.27 -28.72
N GLN A 268 -10.75 0.50 -29.96
CA GLN A 268 -10.50 -0.41 -31.09
C GLN A 268 -9.49 0.12 -32.11
N SER A 269 -9.27 1.43 -32.20
CA SER A 269 -8.45 2.03 -33.26
C SER A 269 -7.15 2.63 -32.74
N LEU A 270 -7.25 3.77 -32.08
CA LEU A 270 -6.11 4.51 -31.56
C LEU A 270 -6.46 5.06 -30.18
N ARG A 271 -5.61 4.82 -29.21
CA ARG A 271 -5.70 5.37 -27.87
C ARG A 271 -4.43 6.14 -27.54
N ALA A 272 -4.57 7.38 -27.18
CA ALA A 272 -3.49 8.19 -26.62
C ALA A 272 -3.80 8.50 -25.16
N VAL A 273 -2.83 8.26 -24.29
CA VAL A 273 -2.92 8.54 -22.85
C VAL A 273 -1.73 9.41 -22.49
N LEU A 274 -2.03 10.53 -21.86
CA LEU A 274 -1.04 11.38 -21.22
C LEU A 274 -1.33 11.39 -19.73
N ASP A 275 -0.37 10.93 -18.97
CA ASP A 275 -0.46 10.86 -17.51
C ASP A 275 0.64 11.70 -16.91
N PHE A 276 0.28 12.52 -15.93
CA PHE A 276 1.23 13.29 -15.14
C PHE A 276 0.93 13.10 -13.66
N THR A 277 1.91 12.62 -12.92
CA THR A 277 1.79 12.44 -11.48
C THR A 277 2.88 13.23 -10.76
N TYR A 278 2.46 14.03 -9.80
CA TYR A 278 3.33 14.64 -8.80
C TYR A 278 3.00 14.05 -7.44
N ASN A 279 3.98 13.48 -6.76
CA ASN A 279 3.83 12.88 -5.44
C ASN A 279 4.93 13.39 -4.52
N GLN A 280 4.54 14.01 -3.40
CA GLN A 280 5.45 14.46 -2.35
C GLN A 280 4.96 13.92 -1.01
N ILE A 281 5.83 13.23 -0.30
CA ILE A 281 5.57 12.66 1.02
C ILE A 281 6.67 13.12 1.95
N ALA A 282 6.32 13.88 2.99
CA ALA A 282 7.21 14.09 4.11
C ALA A 282 7.06 12.92 5.08
N GLY A 283 8.11 12.17 5.29
CA GLY A 283 8.10 11.05 6.22
C GLY A 283 8.00 11.51 7.68
N VAL A 284 7.64 10.60 8.58
CA VAL A 284 7.52 10.91 10.02
C VAL A 284 8.88 11.19 10.66
N MET A 285 9.94 10.59 10.16
CA MET A 285 11.30 10.90 10.60
C MET A 285 11.80 12.16 9.87
N LYS A 286 12.37 13.08 10.61
CA LYS A 286 12.98 14.30 10.03
C LYS A 286 14.04 13.93 9.01
N GLY A 287 13.93 14.44 7.78
CA GLY A 287 14.85 14.18 6.69
C GLY A 287 14.55 12.95 5.85
N SER A 288 13.45 12.24 6.10
CA SER A 288 12.98 11.13 5.28
C SER A 288 11.86 11.58 4.35
N ASP A 289 12.19 12.43 3.39
CA ASP A 289 11.23 12.94 2.43
C ASP A 289 11.35 12.21 1.09
N ARG A 290 10.23 11.99 0.41
CA ARG A 290 10.17 11.47 -0.95
C ARG A 290 9.46 12.45 -1.85
N ARG A 291 10.03 12.68 -3.01
CA ARG A 291 9.40 13.44 -4.09
C ARG A 291 9.56 12.67 -5.39
N ASN A 292 8.45 12.45 -6.06
CA ASN A 292 8.43 11.79 -7.37
C ASN A 292 7.59 12.60 -8.36
N ILE A 293 8.10 12.69 -9.58
CA ILE A 293 7.43 13.29 -10.74
C ILE A 293 7.51 12.26 -11.85
N SER A 294 6.38 11.82 -12.35
CA SER A 294 6.30 10.86 -13.46
C SER A 294 5.27 11.31 -14.50
N GLY A 295 5.50 10.94 -15.75
CA GLY A 295 4.64 11.27 -16.86
C GLY A 295 4.91 10.42 -18.09
#